data_2669bdf29764117ce5a61c9c24bd8055
#
_entry.id   2669bdf29764117ce5a61c9c24bd8055
#
_cell.length_a   1.000
_cell.length_b   1.000
_cell.length_c   1.000
_cell.angle_alpha   90.00
_cell.angle_beta   90.00
_cell.angle_gamma   90.00
#
_symmetry.space_group_name_H-M   'P 1'
#
loop_
_entity.id
_entity.type
_entity.pdbx_description
1 polymer ?
#
loop_
_entity_poly.entity_id
_entity_poly.type
_entity_poly.pdbx_seq_one_letter_code
_entity_poly.pdbx_strand_id
1 'polypeptide(L)'
;MTSTPNETPALPEILSGTVLVTGAGISGVGIARLLADLNVDVRIADANETARDRAMEVADVAGIHPDQALAELSRFSCVVTSPGWRPDTPLLQAAQAAGLEVLGDVELCYRLDRASVFGPPRTWMVVTGTNGKTTTTSMLASIMQHAGYQAEAVGNIGVSVAEAVSAPQRIDVLVAELSSFQLHWSNQLVPDVGVLLNLAEDHIDWHGSMAAYAAAKAKVLAAPLAIAGLDDALVQQYVTTPVMGFTLQSPQAGQVGVVDGTIVDNLHGTPRSIVPVAGLEPPGPAGIYDALAATAAAVALVPDLQPSVIAQALQSFKVAGHRGQQVAEARGIIAIDNSKATNPHAADSALAGHDSVIWVAGGQLKGAEVDDLVARHAHRLKAVALMGVDRNIIRESVEKHAPGVPVFVTDDTGPQSAMDAVCAWAVAQANSGDAIVLAPAAASLDMYTGMGQRGVLFAESVSAHLGGVAPK
;
A
#
# COMPACT_ATOMS: atom_id res chain seq x y z
N MET A 1 -30.62 12.69 36.35
CA MET A 1 -30.59 12.08 35.00
C MET A 1 -30.17 10.64 35.20
N THR A 2 -31.12 9.72 35.11
CA THR A 2 -30.91 8.29 35.28
C THR A 2 -30.15 7.76 34.07
N SER A 3 -28.92 7.30 34.30
CA SER A 3 -28.15 6.55 33.31
C SER A 3 -28.92 5.28 32.97
N THR A 4 -29.42 5.18 31.71
CA THR A 4 -29.87 3.91 31.13
C THR A 4 -28.75 2.89 31.23
N PRO A 5 -29.06 1.60 31.53
CA PRO A 5 -28.05 0.55 31.53
C PRO A 5 -27.44 0.47 30.12
N ASN A 6 -26.10 0.37 30.04
CA ASN A 6 -25.37 0.06 28.82
C ASN A 6 -25.92 -1.26 28.26
N GLU A 7 -26.81 -1.19 27.27
CA GLU A 7 -27.10 -2.36 26.44
C GLU A 7 -25.82 -2.71 25.71
N THR A 8 -25.34 -3.93 25.91
CA THR A 8 -24.22 -4.47 25.14
C THR A 8 -24.61 -4.38 23.66
N PRO A 9 -23.85 -3.70 22.80
CA PRO A 9 -24.21 -3.54 21.39
C PRO A 9 -24.37 -4.90 20.73
N ALA A 10 -25.47 -5.07 19.99
CA ALA A 10 -25.77 -6.32 19.30
C ALA A 10 -24.74 -6.58 18.19
N LEU A 11 -24.16 -7.77 18.19
CA LEU A 11 -23.28 -8.19 17.10
C LEU A 11 -24.09 -8.33 15.79
N PRO A 12 -23.47 -8.08 14.62
CA PRO A 12 -24.10 -8.36 13.34
C PRO A 12 -24.63 -9.80 13.25
N GLU A 13 -25.81 -9.98 12.67
CA GLU A 13 -26.52 -11.28 12.61
C GLU A 13 -25.68 -12.40 11.99
N ILE A 14 -24.79 -12.08 11.05
CA ILE A 14 -23.86 -13.04 10.42
C ILE A 14 -22.92 -13.73 11.42
N LEU A 15 -22.74 -13.16 12.61
CA LEU A 15 -21.91 -13.68 13.69
C LEU A 15 -22.71 -14.51 14.71
N SER A 16 -23.98 -14.81 14.47
CA SER A 16 -24.85 -15.54 15.43
C SER A 16 -24.53 -17.04 15.53
N GLY A 17 -23.70 -17.58 14.63
CA GLY A 17 -23.26 -18.98 14.61
C GLY A 17 -21.74 -19.11 14.60
N THR A 18 -21.25 -20.31 14.27
CA THR A 18 -19.82 -20.55 14.10
C THR A 18 -19.28 -19.80 12.89
N VAL A 19 -18.25 -18.97 13.06
CA VAL A 19 -17.58 -18.24 11.99
C VAL A 19 -16.35 -19.02 11.51
N LEU A 20 -16.21 -19.20 10.21
CA LEU A 20 -15.00 -19.75 9.59
C LEU A 20 -14.06 -18.61 9.20
N VAL A 21 -12.88 -18.57 9.81
CA VAL A 21 -11.79 -17.65 9.40
C VAL A 21 -10.82 -18.41 8.50
N THR A 22 -10.55 -17.94 7.28
CA THR A 22 -9.61 -18.59 6.36
C THR A 22 -8.28 -17.87 6.29
N GLY A 23 -7.19 -18.64 6.47
CA GLY A 23 -5.80 -18.19 6.53
C GLY A 23 -5.32 -17.93 7.95
N ALA A 24 -4.22 -18.60 8.34
CA ALA A 24 -3.57 -18.50 9.64
C ALA A 24 -2.40 -17.49 9.66
N GLY A 25 -2.41 -16.52 8.75
CA GLY A 25 -1.50 -15.37 8.73
C GLY A 25 -1.93 -14.25 9.68
N ILE A 26 -1.23 -13.12 9.63
CA ILE A 26 -1.44 -11.96 10.53
C ILE A 26 -2.92 -11.52 10.57
N SER A 27 -3.54 -11.31 9.40
CA SER A 27 -4.95 -10.88 9.33
C SER A 27 -5.91 -11.91 9.93
N GLY A 28 -5.76 -13.18 9.55
CA GLY A 28 -6.66 -14.25 10.04
C GLY A 28 -6.55 -14.47 11.55
N VAL A 29 -5.33 -14.48 12.08
CA VAL A 29 -5.10 -14.59 13.54
C VAL A 29 -5.69 -13.39 14.28
N GLY A 30 -5.49 -12.17 13.76
CA GLY A 30 -6.04 -10.95 14.34
C GLY A 30 -7.57 -10.98 14.40
N ILE A 31 -8.22 -11.41 13.32
CA ILE A 31 -9.69 -11.56 13.25
C ILE A 31 -10.19 -12.68 14.16
N ALA A 32 -9.52 -13.85 14.16
CA ALA A 32 -9.93 -14.97 15.01
C ALA A 32 -9.91 -14.56 16.49
N ARG A 33 -8.85 -13.87 16.93
CA ARG A 33 -8.74 -13.33 18.28
C ARG A 33 -9.82 -12.29 18.58
N LEU A 34 -10.02 -11.32 17.68
CA LEU A 34 -11.05 -10.29 17.82
C LEU A 34 -12.45 -10.90 18.05
N LEU A 35 -12.79 -11.91 17.27
CA LEU A 35 -14.08 -12.61 17.36
C LEU A 35 -14.18 -13.44 18.64
N ALA A 36 -13.10 -14.12 19.05
CA ALA A 36 -13.04 -14.86 20.31
C ALA A 36 -13.23 -13.93 21.53
N ASP A 37 -12.58 -12.75 21.53
CA ASP A 37 -12.74 -11.72 22.55
C ASP A 37 -14.20 -11.20 22.64
N LEU A 38 -14.94 -11.28 21.53
CA LEU A 38 -16.38 -10.96 21.46
C LEU A 38 -17.28 -12.17 21.79
N ASN A 39 -16.73 -13.30 22.23
CA ASN A 39 -17.42 -14.56 22.53
C ASN A 39 -18.15 -15.17 21.32
N VAL A 40 -17.65 -14.97 20.10
CA VAL A 40 -18.11 -15.62 18.87
C VAL A 40 -17.41 -16.98 18.75
N ASP A 41 -18.15 -18.05 18.40
CA ASP A 41 -17.54 -19.36 18.10
C ASP A 41 -16.80 -19.28 16.76
N VAL A 42 -15.49 -19.58 16.76
CA VAL A 42 -14.60 -19.42 15.63
C VAL A 42 -13.87 -20.71 15.30
N ARG A 43 -13.74 -21.00 14.02
CA ARG A 43 -12.81 -21.99 13.47
C ARG A 43 -11.83 -21.32 12.54
N ILE A 44 -10.51 -21.56 12.72
CA ILE A 44 -9.50 -21.04 11.80
C ILE A 44 -9.03 -22.12 10.84
N ALA A 45 -9.13 -21.85 9.52
CA ALA A 45 -8.78 -22.80 8.46
C ALA A 45 -7.47 -22.40 7.77
N ASP A 46 -6.52 -23.33 7.77
CA ASP A 46 -5.29 -23.23 6.97
C ASP A 46 -4.78 -24.63 6.62
N ALA A 47 -4.23 -24.80 5.40
CA ALA A 47 -3.62 -26.08 4.99
C ALA A 47 -2.25 -26.28 5.66
N ASN A 48 -1.56 -25.21 6.03
CA ASN A 48 -0.30 -25.27 6.76
C ASN A 48 -0.58 -25.57 8.25
N GLU A 49 -0.27 -26.80 8.66
CA GLU A 49 -0.50 -27.29 10.01
C GLU A 49 0.21 -26.43 11.07
N THR A 50 1.49 -26.13 10.86
CA THR A 50 2.28 -25.34 11.80
C THR A 50 1.72 -23.93 11.96
N ALA A 51 1.28 -23.28 10.87
CA ALA A 51 0.66 -21.96 10.91
C ALA A 51 -0.69 -22.03 11.63
N ARG A 52 -1.49 -23.06 11.37
CA ARG A 52 -2.78 -23.30 12.01
C ARG A 52 -2.63 -23.55 13.52
N ASP A 53 -1.68 -24.39 13.95
CA ASP A 53 -1.45 -24.70 15.36
C ASP A 53 -1.00 -23.44 16.12
N ARG A 54 -0.09 -22.65 15.54
CA ARG A 54 0.29 -21.36 16.12
C ARG A 54 -0.90 -20.40 16.24
N ALA A 55 -1.75 -20.35 15.22
CA ALA A 55 -2.93 -19.49 15.22
C ALA A 55 -3.95 -19.92 16.27
N MET A 56 -4.14 -21.22 16.47
CA MET A 56 -4.99 -21.79 17.53
C MET A 56 -4.50 -21.34 18.92
N GLU A 57 -3.19 -21.44 19.17
CA GLU A 57 -2.58 -21.03 20.44
C GLU A 57 -2.72 -19.51 20.69
N VAL A 58 -2.43 -18.69 19.67
CA VAL A 58 -2.43 -17.21 19.78
C VAL A 58 -3.84 -16.64 19.94
N ALA A 59 -4.82 -17.18 19.22
CA ALA A 59 -6.19 -16.66 19.19
C ALA A 59 -7.14 -17.39 20.14
N ASP A 60 -6.70 -18.49 20.78
CA ASP A 60 -7.51 -19.38 21.63
C ASP A 60 -8.78 -19.89 20.91
N VAL A 61 -8.62 -20.36 19.69
CA VAL A 61 -9.70 -20.87 18.83
C VAL A 61 -9.37 -22.28 18.31
N ALA A 62 -10.37 -23.01 17.86
CA ALA A 62 -10.13 -24.32 17.25
C ALA A 62 -9.75 -24.20 15.76
N GLY A 63 -8.78 -25.04 15.34
CA GLY A 63 -8.35 -25.15 13.95
C GLY A 63 -9.12 -26.19 13.17
N ILE A 64 -9.15 -26.02 11.84
CA ILE A 64 -9.75 -26.98 10.92
C ILE A 64 -8.93 -27.02 9.61
N HIS A 65 -8.80 -28.19 8.98
CA HIS A 65 -8.23 -28.25 7.64
C HIS A 65 -9.23 -27.72 6.59
N PRO A 66 -8.79 -26.99 5.55
CA PRO A 66 -9.72 -26.43 4.53
C PRO A 66 -10.64 -27.48 3.88
N ASP A 67 -10.15 -28.72 3.61
CA ASP A 67 -10.97 -29.78 3.05
C ASP A 67 -12.06 -30.26 4.02
N GLN A 68 -11.75 -30.30 5.32
CA GLN A 68 -12.74 -30.60 6.33
C GLN A 68 -13.77 -29.46 6.47
N ALA A 69 -13.33 -28.20 6.45
CA ALA A 69 -14.22 -27.05 6.45
C ALA A 69 -15.16 -27.07 5.23
N LEU A 70 -14.63 -27.46 4.06
CA LEU A 70 -15.42 -27.63 2.84
C LEU A 70 -16.50 -28.72 3.00
N ALA A 71 -16.19 -29.83 3.66
CA ALA A 71 -17.15 -30.91 3.91
C ALA A 71 -18.22 -30.53 4.96
N GLU A 72 -17.93 -29.56 5.80
CA GLU A 72 -18.78 -29.15 6.94
C GLU A 72 -19.38 -27.74 6.78
N LEU A 73 -19.49 -27.20 5.55
CA LEU A 73 -19.89 -25.81 5.30
C LEU A 73 -21.20 -25.39 5.97
N SER A 74 -22.17 -26.30 6.10
CA SER A 74 -23.47 -26.03 6.72
C SER A 74 -23.39 -25.71 8.24
N ARG A 75 -22.24 -25.90 8.86
CA ARG A 75 -21.99 -25.57 10.27
C ARG A 75 -21.64 -24.10 10.48
N PHE A 76 -21.25 -23.39 9.42
CA PHE A 76 -20.78 -22.01 9.52
C PHE A 76 -21.89 -21.02 9.18
N SER A 77 -21.92 -19.89 9.86
CA SER A 77 -22.83 -18.77 9.58
C SER A 77 -22.28 -17.83 8.51
N CYS A 78 -20.95 -17.65 8.44
CA CYS A 78 -20.26 -16.90 7.42
C CYS A 78 -18.79 -17.33 7.33
N VAL A 79 -18.09 -16.83 6.30
CA VAL A 79 -16.65 -17.01 6.12
C VAL A 79 -15.98 -15.65 6.12
N VAL A 80 -15.00 -15.46 7.00
CA VAL A 80 -14.13 -14.28 7.00
C VAL A 80 -12.77 -14.68 6.42
N THR A 81 -12.44 -14.13 5.25
CA THR A 81 -11.25 -14.55 4.51
C THR A 81 -10.10 -13.55 4.67
N SER A 82 -8.87 -14.08 4.82
CA SER A 82 -7.66 -13.28 4.70
C SER A 82 -7.48 -12.76 3.28
N PRO A 83 -6.92 -11.55 3.09
CA PRO A 83 -6.85 -10.90 1.77
C PRO A 83 -6.14 -11.70 0.68
N GLY A 84 -5.15 -12.53 1.07
CA GLY A 84 -4.37 -13.33 0.14
C GLY A 84 -5.09 -14.53 -0.46
N TRP A 85 -6.23 -14.94 0.09
CA TRP A 85 -7.00 -16.07 -0.45
C TRP A 85 -7.68 -15.68 -1.75
N ARG A 86 -7.47 -16.50 -2.77
CA ARG A 86 -7.98 -16.23 -4.12
C ARG A 86 -9.48 -16.53 -4.21
N PRO A 87 -10.25 -15.73 -4.97
CA PRO A 87 -11.69 -15.97 -5.17
C PRO A 87 -12.02 -17.33 -5.80
N ASP A 88 -11.08 -17.90 -6.56
CA ASP A 88 -11.22 -19.19 -7.21
C ASP A 88 -10.89 -20.38 -6.30
N THR A 89 -10.58 -20.17 -5.02
CA THR A 89 -10.33 -21.23 -4.04
C THR A 89 -11.58 -22.09 -3.85
N PRO A 90 -11.50 -23.42 -3.94
CA PRO A 90 -12.68 -24.30 -3.86
C PRO A 90 -13.54 -24.10 -2.63
N LEU A 91 -12.93 -23.87 -1.46
CA LEU A 91 -13.65 -23.61 -0.21
C LEU A 91 -14.50 -22.32 -0.29
N LEU A 92 -13.93 -21.22 -0.81
CA LEU A 92 -14.63 -19.94 -0.91
C LEU A 92 -15.75 -19.99 -1.96
N GLN A 93 -15.48 -20.63 -3.11
CA GLN A 93 -16.51 -20.84 -4.14
C GLN A 93 -17.67 -21.70 -3.63
N ALA A 94 -17.37 -22.79 -2.92
CA ALA A 94 -18.41 -23.64 -2.35
C ALA A 94 -19.22 -22.93 -1.25
N ALA A 95 -18.57 -22.11 -0.42
CA ALA A 95 -19.24 -21.31 0.58
C ALA A 95 -20.23 -20.32 -0.07
N GLN A 96 -19.80 -19.59 -1.09
CA GLN A 96 -20.66 -18.67 -1.86
C GLN A 96 -21.80 -19.41 -2.55
N ALA A 97 -21.54 -20.56 -3.18
CA ALA A 97 -22.55 -21.40 -3.81
C ALA A 97 -23.59 -21.95 -2.81
N ALA A 98 -23.17 -22.19 -1.57
CA ALA A 98 -24.07 -22.60 -0.47
C ALA A 98 -24.85 -21.42 0.14
N GLY A 99 -24.64 -20.19 -0.33
CA GLY A 99 -25.32 -18.98 0.17
C GLY A 99 -24.69 -18.40 1.44
N LEU A 100 -23.50 -18.88 1.86
CA LEU A 100 -22.76 -18.27 2.96
C LEU A 100 -22.14 -16.95 2.50
N GLU A 101 -22.24 -15.93 3.35
CA GLU A 101 -21.53 -14.68 3.08
C GLU A 101 -20.02 -14.89 3.27
N VAL A 102 -19.25 -14.47 2.25
CA VAL A 102 -17.77 -14.44 2.30
C VAL A 102 -17.34 -12.99 2.28
N LEU A 103 -16.66 -12.56 3.34
CA LEU A 103 -16.22 -11.18 3.52
C LEU A 103 -14.76 -11.14 4.02
N GLY A 104 -14.08 -10.01 3.81
CA GLY A 104 -12.71 -9.81 4.27
C GLY A 104 -12.63 -9.34 5.73
N ASP A 105 -11.40 -9.38 6.26
CA ASP A 105 -11.06 -8.89 7.59
C ASP A 105 -11.45 -7.42 7.80
N VAL A 106 -11.16 -6.56 6.84
CA VAL A 106 -11.48 -5.13 6.88
C VAL A 106 -12.99 -4.89 6.86
N GLU A 107 -13.70 -5.60 6.00
CA GLU A 107 -15.17 -5.52 5.91
C GLU A 107 -15.83 -5.88 7.24
N LEU A 108 -15.37 -6.96 7.89
CA LEU A 108 -15.88 -7.35 9.20
C LEU A 108 -15.64 -6.26 10.24
N CYS A 109 -14.40 -5.73 10.33
CA CYS A 109 -14.06 -4.67 11.26
C CYS A 109 -14.91 -3.41 11.04
N TYR A 110 -15.14 -3.04 9.77
CA TYR A 110 -16.02 -1.93 9.41
C TYR A 110 -17.45 -2.14 9.92
N ARG A 111 -18.02 -3.32 9.70
CA ARG A 111 -19.38 -3.64 10.15
C ARG A 111 -19.50 -3.64 11.68
N LEU A 112 -18.51 -4.17 12.38
CA LEU A 112 -18.45 -4.13 13.85
C LEU A 112 -18.37 -2.69 14.38
N ASP A 113 -17.57 -1.85 13.73
CA ASP A 113 -17.47 -0.43 14.09
C ASP A 113 -18.78 0.32 13.82
N ARG A 114 -19.39 0.13 12.64
CA ARG A 114 -20.70 0.74 12.32
C ARG A 114 -21.84 0.24 13.22
N ALA A 115 -21.76 -0.99 13.73
CA ALA A 115 -22.67 -1.53 14.74
C ALA A 115 -22.37 -1.03 16.17
N SER A 116 -21.40 -0.14 16.34
CA SER A 116 -20.98 0.44 17.62
C SER A 116 -20.48 -0.58 18.66
N VAL A 117 -19.96 -1.72 18.20
CA VAL A 117 -19.45 -2.79 19.09
C VAL A 117 -18.30 -2.29 19.97
N PHE A 118 -17.48 -1.37 19.44
CA PHE A 118 -16.34 -0.76 20.15
C PHE A 118 -16.59 0.71 20.51
N GLY A 119 -17.84 1.09 20.77
CA GLY A 119 -18.25 2.47 21.04
C GLY A 119 -18.74 3.19 19.78
N PRO A 120 -18.90 4.53 19.79
CA PRO A 120 -19.41 5.28 18.65
C PRO A 120 -18.61 4.97 17.39
N PRO A 121 -19.26 4.93 16.19
CA PRO A 121 -18.55 4.68 14.93
C PRO A 121 -17.40 5.67 14.71
N ARG A 122 -16.30 5.19 14.17
CA ARG A 122 -15.11 5.98 13.83
C ARG A 122 -15.25 6.64 12.48
N THR A 123 -14.42 7.65 12.23
CA THR A 123 -14.22 8.16 10.87
C THR A 123 -13.25 7.26 10.11
N TRP A 124 -13.66 6.77 8.93
CA TRP A 124 -12.85 5.96 8.06
C TRP A 124 -12.41 6.75 6.83
N MET A 125 -11.11 6.99 6.73
CA MET A 125 -10.46 7.60 5.56
C MET A 125 -9.68 6.52 4.83
N VAL A 126 -10.19 6.04 3.68
CA VAL A 126 -9.59 4.92 2.95
C VAL A 126 -8.77 5.41 1.78
N VAL A 127 -7.50 5.01 1.74
CA VAL A 127 -6.56 5.31 0.66
C VAL A 127 -6.24 4.05 -0.11
N THR A 128 -6.42 4.07 -1.43
CA THR A 128 -6.00 3.01 -2.34
C THR A 128 -5.43 3.57 -3.64
N GLY A 129 -4.81 2.72 -4.40
CA GLY A 129 -4.16 3.00 -5.69
C GLY A 129 -3.17 1.88 -6.01
N THR A 130 -2.54 1.93 -7.15
CA THR A 130 -1.44 1.00 -7.45
C THR A 130 -0.20 1.42 -6.67
N ASN A 131 0.15 2.71 -6.70
CA ASN A 131 1.32 3.27 -6.03
C ASN A 131 0.95 4.46 -5.13
N GLY A 132 1.86 4.88 -4.25
CA GLY A 132 1.69 6.03 -3.37
C GLY A 132 0.89 5.78 -2.08
N LYS A 133 0.17 4.67 -1.99
CA LYS A 133 -0.75 4.36 -0.86
C LYS A 133 -0.15 4.63 0.51
N THR A 134 0.99 4.01 0.82
CA THR A 134 1.61 4.10 2.15
C THR A 134 2.04 5.52 2.49
N THR A 135 2.65 6.22 1.54
CA THR A 135 3.10 7.61 1.71
C THR A 135 1.90 8.52 1.95
N THR A 136 0.89 8.44 1.09
CA THR A 136 -0.34 9.22 1.22
C THR A 136 -1.06 8.94 2.55
N THR A 137 -1.21 7.67 2.93
CA THR A 137 -1.85 7.27 4.19
C THR A 137 -1.10 7.82 5.39
N SER A 138 0.23 7.72 5.38
CA SER A 138 1.07 8.23 6.48
C SER A 138 1.06 9.76 6.55
N MET A 139 1.12 10.46 5.41
CA MET A 139 0.98 11.93 5.36
C MET A 139 -0.39 12.37 5.87
N LEU A 140 -1.47 11.69 5.43
CA LEU A 140 -2.83 12.01 5.86
C LEU A 140 -3.02 11.79 7.36
N ALA A 141 -2.53 10.67 7.91
CA ALA A 141 -2.55 10.43 9.35
C ALA A 141 -1.78 11.53 10.11
N SER A 142 -0.60 11.93 9.61
CA SER A 142 0.17 13.04 10.18
C SER A 142 -0.61 14.36 10.15
N ILE A 143 -1.28 14.70 9.05
CA ILE A 143 -2.10 15.92 8.96
C ILE A 143 -3.23 15.87 9.99
N MET A 144 -3.93 14.74 10.10
CA MET A 144 -5.04 14.60 11.05
C MET A 144 -4.57 14.67 12.52
N GLN A 145 -3.40 14.10 12.82
CA GLN A 145 -2.77 14.21 14.15
C GLN A 145 -2.38 15.66 14.48
N HIS A 146 -1.77 16.38 13.55
CA HIS A 146 -1.46 17.82 13.71
C HIS A 146 -2.72 18.68 13.83
N ALA A 147 -3.83 18.24 13.25
CA ALA A 147 -5.15 18.85 13.42
C ALA A 147 -5.81 18.54 14.78
N GLY A 148 -5.16 17.72 15.64
CA GLY A 148 -5.63 17.38 16.99
C GLY A 148 -6.52 16.15 17.09
N TYR A 149 -6.68 15.38 16.01
CA TYR A 149 -7.45 14.14 16.03
C TYR A 149 -6.62 12.97 16.57
N GLN A 150 -7.28 12.02 17.26
CA GLN A 150 -6.71 10.71 17.55
C GLN A 150 -6.77 9.87 16.27
N ALA A 151 -5.82 10.10 15.38
CA ALA A 151 -5.75 9.47 14.06
C ALA A 151 -4.58 8.49 13.99
N GLU A 152 -4.77 7.37 13.27
CA GLU A 152 -3.74 6.34 13.07
C GLU A 152 -3.77 5.78 11.66
N ALA A 153 -2.58 5.52 11.10
CA ALA A 153 -2.43 4.80 9.84
C ALA A 153 -2.58 3.30 10.09
N VAL A 154 -3.54 2.67 9.40
CA VAL A 154 -3.94 1.27 9.67
C VAL A 154 -4.12 0.47 8.37
N GLY A 155 -4.30 -0.84 8.50
CA GLY A 155 -4.67 -1.74 7.40
C GLY A 155 -3.49 -2.46 6.80
N ASN A 156 -3.15 -2.19 5.55
CA ASN A 156 -2.00 -2.80 4.87
C ASN A 156 -0.65 -2.24 5.33
N ILE A 157 -0.68 -1.29 6.23
CA ILE A 157 0.47 -0.67 6.93
C ILE A 157 0.14 -0.44 8.40
N GLY A 158 1.18 -0.21 9.19
CA GLY A 158 1.01 0.08 10.63
C GLY A 158 0.38 -1.09 11.38
N VAL A 159 -0.62 -0.78 12.20
CA VAL A 159 -1.40 -1.78 12.93
C VAL A 159 -2.53 -2.33 12.04
N SER A 160 -2.90 -3.59 12.26
CA SER A 160 -4.05 -4.16 11.56
C SER A 160 -5.34 -3.42 11.93
N VAL A 161 -6.34 -3.45 11.02
CA VAL A 161 -7.64 -2.82 11.32
C VAL A 161 -8.28 -3.47 12.54
N ALA A 162 -8.15 -4.80 12.71
CA ALA A 162 -8.68 -5.53 13.86
C ALA A 162 -8.09 -5.02 15.18
N GLU A 163 -6.77 -4.85 15.24
CA GLU A 163 -6.08 -4.28 16.41
C GLU A 163 -6.51 -2.82 16.68
N ALA A 164 -6.64 -2.02 15.62
CA ALA A 164 -7.00 -0.61 15.74
C ALA A 164 -8.42 -0.40 16.28
N VAL A 165 -9.40 -1.21 15.85
CA VAL A 165 -10.79 -1.07 16.32
C VAL A 165 -10.98 -1.58 17.75
N SER A 166 -10.18 -2.56 18.18
CA SER A 166 -10.22 -3.14 19.53
C SER A 166 -9.20 -2.55 20.50
N ALA A 167 -8.39 -1.58 20.06
CA ALA A 167 -7.34 -0.97 20.88
C ALA A 167 -7.91 -0.38 22.17
N PRO A 168 -7.25 -0.59 23.33
CA PRO A 168 -7.67 0.01 24.61
C PRO A 168 -7.69 1.53 24.57
N GLN A 169 -6.73 2.15 23.86
CA GLN A 169 -6.74 3.57 23.58
C GLN A 169 -7.51 3.80 22.28
N ARG A 170 -8.61 4.53 22.38
CA ARG A 170 -9.46 4.78 21.23
C ARG A 170 -8.73 5.59 20.17
N ILE A 171 -8.83 5.12 18.94
CA ILE A 171 -8.49 5.85 17.71
C ILE A 171 -9.82 6.34 17.12
N ASP A 172 -9.95 7.64 16.85
CA ASP A 172 -11.20 8.22 16.34
C ASP A 172 -11.24 8.30 14.82
N VAL A 173 -10.06 8.44 14.19
CA VAL A 173 -9.89 8.51 12.74
C VAL A 173 -8.97 7.40 12.27
N LEU A 174 -9.52 6.44 11.54
CA LEU A 174 -8.78 5.36 10.91
C LEU A 174 -8.38 5.81 9.50
N VAL A 175 -7.09 6.08 9.28
CA VAL A 175 -6.55 6.35 7.95
C VAL A 175 -6.07 5.02 7.38
N ALA A 176 -6.96 4.35 6.64
CA ALA A 176 -6.76 2.96 6.23
C ALA A 176 -6.14 2.86 4.83
N GLU A 177 -4.92 2.31 4.75
CA GLU A 177 -4.37 1.82 3.49
C GLU A 177 -5.03 0.50 3.14
N LEU A 178 -5.78 0.44 2.03
CA LEU A 178 -6.40 -0.81 1.60
C LEU A 178 -5.85 -1.29 0.25
N SER A 179 -5.49 -2.57 0.20
CA SER A 179 -5.10 -3.28 -1.01
C SER A 179 -6.32 -3.59 -1.89
N SER A 180 -6.07 -3.92 -3.17
CA SER A 180 -7.14 -4.42 -4.06
C SER A 180 -7.75 -5.72 -3.58
N PHE A 181 -6.99 -6.56 -2.87
CA PHE A 181 -7.47 -7.81 -2.28
C PHE A 181 -8.46 -7.55 -1.14
N GLN A 182 -8.13 -6.64 -0.21
CA GLN A 182 -9.01 -6.24 0.87
C GLN A 182 -10.30 -5.61 0.33
N LEU A 183 -10.19 -4.73 -0.66
CA LEU A 183 -11.34 -4.10 -1.30
C LEU A 183 -12.18 -5.10 -2.13
N HIS A 184 -11.57 -6.13 -2.72
CA HIS A 184 -12.31 -7.20 -3.39
C HIS A 184 -13.31 -7.85 -2.42
N TRP A 185 -12.86 -8.20 -1.22
CA TRP A 185 -13.65 -8.85 -0.17
C TRP A 185 -14.47 -7.88 0.68
N SER A 186 -14.52 -6.59 0.30
CA SER A 186 -15.32 -5.55 0.97
C SER A 186 -16.51 -5.17 0.10
N ASN A 187 -17.73 -5.48 0.55
CA ASN A 187 -18.96 -5.26 -0.23
C ASN A 187 -19.86 -4.17 0.35
N GLN A 188 -19.82 -3.93 1.66
CA GLN A 188 -20.62 -2.91 2.34
C GLN A 188 -19.78 -1.75 2.88
N LEU A 189 -18.45 -1.83 2.73
CA LEU A 189 -17.54 -0.78 3.14
C LEU A 189 -17.75 0.46 2.28
N VAL A 190 -18.31 1.50 2.89
CA VAL A 190 -18.41 2.85 2.33
C VAL A 190 -17.69 3.78 3.31
N PRO A 191 -16.44 4.19 3.03
CA PRO A 191 -15.69 5.05 3.93
C PRO A 191 -16.30 6.46 3.96
N ASP A 192 -16.00 7.23 5.00
CA ASP A 192 -16.39 8.63 5.09
C ASP A 192 -15.61 9.48 4.07
N VAL A 193 -14.32 9.14 3.86
CA VAL A 193 -13.45 9.70 2.82
C VAL A 193 -12.83 8.55 2.02
N GLY A 194 -12.96 8.56 0.70
CA GLY A 194 -12.36 7.57 -0.19
C GLY A 194 -11.40 8.20 -1.17
N VAL A 195 -10.14 7.74 -1.20
CA VAL A 195 -9.09 8.27 -2.07
C VAL A 195 -8.62 7.20 -3.05
N LEU A 196 -8.78 7.45 -4.35
CA LEU A 196 -8.21 6.65 -5.42
C LEU A 196 -7.06 7.41 -6.07
N LEU A 197 -5.82 6.94 -5.84
CA LEU A 197 -4.61 7.65 -6.27
C LEU A 197 -4.34 7.50 -7.77
N ASN A 198 -4.11 6.26 -8.19
CA ASN A 198 -3.71 5.90 -9.55
C ASN A 198 -4.02 4.43 -9.82
N LEU A 199 -4.06 4.06 -11.11
CA LEU A 199 -4.30 2.72 -11.58
C LEU A 199 -3.26 2.34 -12.65
N ALA A 200 -2.52 1.27 -12.40
CA ALA A 200 -1.60 0.65 -13.35
C ALA A 200 -1.66 -0.86 -13.17
N GLU A 201 -1.17 -1.61 -14.14
CA GLU A 201 -1.18 -3.07 -14.09
C GLU A 201 -0.40 -3.60 -12.88
N ASP A 202 -1.10 -4.35 -12.04
CA ASP A 202 -0.55 -5.10 -10.93
C ASP A 202 -1.56 -6.18 -10.51
N HIS A 203 -1.07 -7.30 -10.00
CA HIS A 203 -1.92 -8.39 -9.49
C HIS A 203 -2.99 -8.93 -10.45
N ILE A 204 -2.73 -8.89 -11.76
CA ILE A 204 -3.65 -9.40 -12.80
C ILE A 204 -3.82 -10.92 -12.66
N ASP A 205 -2.76 -11.62 -12.24
CA ASP A 205 -2.77 -13.05 -11.92
C ASP A 205 -3.81 -13.41 -10.85
N TRP A 206 -4.08 -12.52 -9.91
CA TRP A 206 -5.06 -12.71 -8.83
C TRP A 206 -6.47 -12.25 -9.23
N HIS A 207 -6.58 -11.07 -9.86
CA HIS A 207 -7.88 -10.47 -10.22
C HIS A 207 -8.45 -11.01 -11.55
N GLY A 208 -7.61 -11.67 -12.37
CA GLY A 208 -7.99 -12.18 -13.68
C GLY A 208 -8.01 -11.12 -14.80
N SER A 209 -8.15 -9.83 -14.48
CA SER A 209 -8.08 -8.74 -15.46
C SER A 209 -7.79 -7.39 -14.81
N MET A 210 -7.24 -6.45 -15.61
CA MET A 210 -7.07 -5.05 -15.18
C MET A 210 -8.40 -4.39 -14.80
N ALA A 211 -9.48 -4.71 -15.51
CA ALA A 211 -10.81 -4.17 -15.21
C ALA A 211 -11.31 -4.61 -13.82
N ALA A 212 -11.12 -5.89 -13.45
CA ALA A 212 -11.51 -6.40 -12.14
C ALA A 212 -10.65 -5.80 -11.02
N TYR A 213 -9.33 -5.66 -11.25
CA TYR A 213 -8.42 -4.98 -10.34
C TYR A 213 -8.81 -3.52 -10.08
N ALA A 214 -9.05 -2.77 -11.15
CA ALA A 214 -9.45 -1.36 -11.08
C ALA A 214 -10.82 -1.19 -10.42
N ALA A 215 -11.80 -2.03 -10.77
CA ALA A 215 -13.14 -2.01 -10.18
C ALA A 215 -13.10 -2.28 -8.65
N ALA A 216 -12.24 -3.19 -8.19
CA ALA A 216 -12.06 -3.44 -6.76
C ALA A 216 -11.57 -2.17 -6.03
N LYS A 217 -10.59 -1.45 -6.60
CA LYS A 217 -10.08 -0.19 -6.01
C LYS A 217 -11.09 0.95 -6.11
N ALA A 218 -11.79 1.07 -7.21
CA ALA A 218 -12.78 2.13 -7.45
C ALA A 218 -13.96 2.10 -6.47
N LYS A 219 -14.16 1.02 -5.71
CA LYS A 219 -15.18 0.95 -4.64
C LYS A 219 -15.06 2.11 -3.64
N VAL A 220 -13.85 2.62 -3.40
CA VAL A 220 -13.65 3.75 -2.48
C VAL A 220 -14.30 5.05 -2.96
N LEU A 221 -14.57 5.18 -4.27
CA LEU A 221 -15.26 6.34 -4.84
C LEU A 221 -16.77 6.37 -4.53
N ALA A 222 -17.31 5.33 -3.90
CA ALA A 222 -18.67 5.36 -3.33
C ALA A 222 -18.78 6.18 -2.05
N ALA A 223 -17.64 6.65 -1.51
CA ALA A 223 -17.60 7.54 -0.34
C ALA A 223 -18.36 8.84 -0.59
N PRO A 224 -19.04 9.42 0.42
CA PRO A 224 -19.64 10.75 0.31
C PRO A 224 -18.58 11.82 0.02
N LEU A 225 -17.36 11.65 0.52
CA LEU A 225 -16.20 12.50 0.21
C LEU A 225 -15.22 11.68 -0.65
N ALA A 226 -15.55 11.54 -1.93
CA ALA A 226 -14.72 10.83 -2.90
C ALA A 226 -13.67 11.75 -3.51
N ILE A 227 -12.42 11.26 -3.57
CA ILE A 227 -11.26 12.00 -4.03
C ILE A 227 -10.51 11.16 -5.07
N ALA A 228 -10.18 11.74 -6.20
CA ALA A 228 -9.53 11.04 -7.30
C ALA A 228 -8.32 11.79 -7.84
N GLY A 229 -7.29 11.05 -8.23
CA GLY A 229 -6.13 11.54 -8.96
C GLY A 229 -6.48 11.86 -10.42
N LEU A 230 -6.51 13.13 -10.78
CA LEU A 230 -7.04 13.58 -12.07
C LEU A 230 -6.02 13.50 -13.22
N ASP A 231 -4.73 13.29 -12.92
CA ASP A 231 -3.69 13.12 -13.94
C ASP A 231 -3.64 11.69 -14.50
N ASP A 232 -4.38 10.75 -13.88
CA ASP A 232 -4.44 9.35 -14.31
C ASP A 232 -5.69 9.08 -15.16
N ALA A 233 -5.47 8.78 -16.44
CA ALA A 233 -6.55 8.53 -17.40
C ALA A 233 -7.38 7.27 -17.07
N LEU A 234 -6.80 6.27 -16.40
CA LEU A 234 -7.54 5.08 -15.98
C LEU A 234 -8.44 5.41 -14.77
N VAL A 235 -7.94 6.19 -13.80
CA VAL A 235 -8.77 6.66 -12.69
C VAL A 235 -9.98 7.42 -13.20
N GLN A 236 -9.80 8.32 -14.18
CA GLN A 236 -10.90 9.11 -14.74
C GLN A 236 -12.03 8.25 -15.34
N GLN A 237 -11.72 7.05 -15.86
CA GLN A 237 -12.74 6.14 -16.40
C GLN A 237 -13.68 5.58 -15.32
N TYR A 238 -13.26 5.57 -14.05
CA TYR A 238 -14.05 5.10 -12.91
C TYR A 238 -14.72 6.24 -12.13
N VAL A 239 -14.47 7.50 -12.48
CA VAL A 239 -15.15 8.66 -11.91
C VAL A 239 -16.50 8.83 -12.60
N THR A 240 -17.54 8.23 -12.03
CA THR A 240 -18.92 8.26 -12.57
C THR A 240 -19.82 9.30 -11.90
N THR A 241 -19.35 9.89 -10.80
CA THR A 241 -20.06 10.92 -10.01
C THR A 241 -19.12 12.12 -9.81
N PRO A 242 -19.63 13.31 -9.48
CA PRO A 242 -18.76 14.41 -9.09
C PRO A 242 -17.87 14.02 -7.91
N VAL A 243 -16.56 14.17 -8.09
CA VAL A 243 -15.54 13.90 -7.07
C VAL A 243 -14.71 15.15 -6.85
N MET A 244 -14.14 15.30 -5.66
CA MET A 244 -13.03 16.20 -5.45
C MET A 244 -11.76 15.59 -6.08
N GLY A 245 -10.84 16.45 -6.51
CA GLY A 245 -9.66 15.95 -7.24
C GLY A 245 -8.35 16.51 -6.73
N PHE A 246 -7.28 15.88 -7.16
CA PHE A 246 -5.93 16.42 -7.01
C PHE A 246 -5.14 16.20 -8.30
N THR A 247 -4.22 17.13 -8.60
CA THR A 247 -3.46 17.19 -9.83
C THR A 247 -2.11 17.88 -9.62
N LEU A 248 -1.10 17.51 -10.40
CA LEU A 248 0.18 18.23 -10.45
C LEU A 248 0.08 19.58 -11.19
N GLN A 249 -1.06 19.85 -11.82
CA GLN A 249 -1.34 21.08 -12.54
C GLN A 249 -1.95 22.14 -11.61
N SER A 250 -2.18 23.35 -12.13
CA SER A 250 -2.95 24.39 -11.47
C SER A 250 -4.38 23.92 -11.17
N PRO A 251 -4.84 24.00 -9.89
CA PRO A 251 -6.13 23.44 -9.50
C PRO A 251 -7.30 24.34 -9.95
N GLN A 252 -8.33 23.71 -10.51
CA GLN A 252 -9.65 24.32 -10.68
C GLN A 252 -10.44 24.23 -9.37
N ALA A 253 -11.62 24.85 -9.30
CA ALA A 253 -12.54 24.67 -8.18
C ALA A 253 -12.89 23.19 -8.00
N GLY A 254 -12.85 22.69 -6.79
CA GLY A 254 -12.99 21.27 -6.46
C GLY A 254 -11.68 20.47 -6.49
N GLN A 255 -10.54 21.14 -6.58
CA GLN A 255 -9.24 20.47 -6.74
C GLN A 255 -8.16 21.02 -5.80
N VAL A 256 -7.19 20.18 -5.47
CA VAL A 256 -5.88 20.55 -4.92
C VAL A 256 -4.83 20.37 -5.99
N GLY A 257 -3.92 21.33 -6.15
CA GLY A 257 -2.90 21.26 -7.20
C GLY A 257 -1.66 22.07 -6.89
N VAL A 258 -0.83 22.33 -7.91
CA VAL A 258 0.42 23.08 -7.78
C VAL A 258 0.38 24.36 -8.60
N VAL A 259 0.72 25.49 -7.98
CA VAL A 259 0.89 26.80 -8.62
C VAL A 259 2.25 27.35 -8.20
N ASP A 260 3.10 27.69 -9.15
CA ASP A 260 4.42 28.28 -8.91
C ASP A 260 5.22 27.53 -7.81
N GLY A 261 5.23 26.18 -7.87
CA GLY A 261 5.93 25.34 -6.93
C GLY A 261 5.34 25.33 -5.51
N THR A 262 4.07 25.69 -5.35
CA THR A 262 3.35 25.69 -4.06
C THR A 262 2.10 24.83 -4.18
N ILE A 263 1.83 23.97 -3.19
CA ILE A 263 0.54 23.26 -3.07
C ILE A 263 -0.55 24.30 -2.77
N VAL A 264 -1.59 24.28 -3.59
CA VAL A 264 -2.75 25.17 -3.47
C VAL A 264 -4.01 24.33 -3.34
N ASP A 265 -4.77 24.57 -2.30
CA ASP A 265 -6.10 24.03 -2.09
C ASP A 265 -7.14 24.97 -2.71
N ASN A 266 -7.95 24.43 -3.63
CA ASN A 266 -9.10 25.11 -4.24
C ASN A 266 -10.36 24.22 -4.18
N LEU A 267 -10.44 23.30 -3.19
CA LEU A 267 -11.57 22.37 -3.07
C LEU A 267 -12.91 23.07 -2.92
N HIS A 268 -12.93 24.20 -2.25
CA HIS A 268 -14.16 24.96 -1.98
C HIS A 268 -14.28 26.24 -2.83
N GLY A 269 -13.52 26.36 -3.94
CA GLY A 269 -13.61 27.46 -4.88
C GLY A 269 -12.92 28.75 -4.42
N THR A 270 -12.22 28.72 -3.27
CA THR A 270 -11.39 29.82 -2.78
C THR A 270 -9.95 29.31 -2.62
N PRO A 271 -9.04 29.67 -3.55
CA PRO A 271 -7.67 29.17 -3.52
C PRO A 271 -6.94 29.58 -2.24
N ARG A 272 -6.31 28.63 -1.55
CA ARG A 272 -5.47 28.82 -0.37
C ARG A 272 -4.09 28.20 -0.59
N SER A 273 -3.03 28.98 -0.47
CA SER A 273 -1.67 28.44 -0.50
C SER A 273 -1.39 27.63 0.77
N ILE A 274 -0.84 26.44 0.61
CA ILE A 274 -0.59 25.51 1.72
C ILE A 274 0.91 25.49 2.06
N VAL A 275 1.76 24.94 1.14
CA VAL A 275 3.18 24.69 1.41
C VAL A 275 3.97 24.67 0.09
N PRO A 276 5.20 25.20 0.04
CA PRO A 276 6.10 24.97 -1.08
C PRO A 276 6.41 23.48 -1.26
N VAL A 277 6.46 22.99 -2.50
CA VAL A 277 6.81 21.59 -2.81
C VAL A 277 8.29 21.31 -2.56
N ALA A 278 9.12 22.34 -2.61
CA ALA A 278 10.56 22.22 -2.31
C ALA A 278 10.77 21.79 -0.86
N GLY A 279 11.53 20.71 -0.67
CA GLY A 279 11.84 20.15 0.66
C GLY A 279 10.79 19.18 1.22
N LEU A 280 9.73 18.86 0.47
CA LEU A 280 8.83 17.79 0.85
C LEU A 280 9.49 16.41 0.61
N GLU A 281 9.18 15.45 1.45
CA GLU A 281 9.61 14.06 1.35
C GLU A 281 8.42 13.13 1.06
N PRO A 282 8.60 12.14 0.13
CA PRO A 282 9.73 11.96 -0.77
C PRO A 282 9.78 13.05 -1.83
N PRO A 283 10.97 13.39 -2.33
CA PRO A 283 11.10 14.41 -3.37
C PRO A 283 10.57 13.94 -4.71
N GLY A 284 10.28 14.90 -5.59
CA GLY A 284 9.84 14.65 -6.96
C GLY A 284 8.31 14.48 -7.12
N PRO A 285 7.88 14.28 -8.37
CA PRO A 285 6.46 14.32 -8.72
C PRO A 285 5.57 13.33 -7.94
N ALA A 286 6.07 12.13 -7.67
CA ALA A 286 5.32 11.11 -6.93
C ALA A 286 5.04 11.54 -5.48
N GLY A 287 6.05 12.07 -4.77
CA GLY A 287 5.86 12.55 -3.40
C GLY A 287 4.95 13.78 -3.33
N ILE A 288 5.04 14.67 -4.31
CA ILE A 288 4.14 15.82 -4.44
C ILE A 288 2.70 15.33 -4.65
N TYR A 289 2.50 14.34 -5.51
CA TYR A 289 1.20 13.74 -5.80
C TYR A 289 0.57 13.11 -4.56
N ASP A 290 1.36 12.40 -3.75
CA ASP A 290 0.94 11.85 -2.48
C ASP A 290 0.53 12.95 -1.47
N ALA A 291 1.29 14.05 -1.39
CA ALA A 291 0.99 15.19 -0.54
C ALA A 291 -0.29 15.94 -0.98
N LEU A 292 -0.52 16.08 -2.29
CA LEU A 292 -1.76 16.64 -2.84
C LEU A 292 -2.97 15.79 -2.45
N ALA A 293 -2.89 14.47 -2.59
CA ALA A 293 -3.94 13.53 -2.22
C ALA A 293 -4.26 13.60 -0.71
N ALA A 294 -3.21 13.58 0.14
CA ALA A 294 -3.37 13.70 1.58
C ALA A 294 -4.00 15.05 1.99
N THR A 295 -3.58 16.15 1.35
CA THR A 295 -4.15 17.48 1.55
C THR A 295 -5.62 17.51 1.16
N ALA A 296 -5.96 16.99 -0.03
CA ALA A 296 -7.34 16.95 -0.52
C ALA A 296 -8.25 16.17 0.44
N ALA A 297 -7.80 15.00 0.91
CA ALA A 297 -8.55 14.17 1.84
C ALA A 297 -8.77 14.84 3.20
N ALA A 298 -7.75 15.50 3.74
CA ALA A 298 -7.86 16.20 5.03
C ALA A 298 -8.79 17.41 4.94
N VAL A 299 -8.67 18.23 3.89
CA VAL A 299 -9.53 19.40 3.67
C VAL A 299 -10.97 19.00 3.35
N ALA A 300 -11.18 17.91 2.62
CA ALA A 300 -12.52 17.40 2.35
C ALA A 300 -13.26 17.03 3.64
N LEU A 301 -12.58 16.38 4.59
CA LEU A 301 -13.15 16.03 5.89
C LEU A 301 -13.29 17.25 6.81
N VAL A 302 -12.32 18.16 6.78
CA VAL A 302 -12.25 19.33 7.66
C VAL A 302 -12.08 20.61 6.81
N PRO A 303 -13.16 21.19 6.27
CA PRO A 303 -13.09 22.34 5.34
C PRO A 303 -12.35 23.55 5.89
N ASP A 304 -12.46 23.81 7.20
CA ASP A 304 -11.84 24.95 7.89
C ASP A 304 -10.41 24.65 8.39
N LEU A 305 -9.83 23.50 8.00
CA LEU A 305 -8.47 23.12 8.38
C LEU A 305 -7.48 24.21 7.95
N GLN A 306 -6.67 24.66 8.91
CA GLN A 306 -5.76 25.78 8.67
C GLN A 306 -4.59 25.33 7.77
N PRO A 307 -4.22 26.10 6.73
CA PRO A 307 -3.08 25.81 5.87
C PRO A 307 -1.77 25.55 6.62
N SER A 308 -1.54 26.26 7.72
CA SER A 308 -0.34 26.11 8.56
C SER A 308 -0.24 24.73 9.22
N VAL A 309 -1.36 24.11 9.58
CA VAL A 309 -1.41 22.75 10.17
C VAL A 309 -0.97 21.71 9.13
N ILE A 310 -1.51 21.82 7.91
CA ILE A 310 -1.15 20.95 6.80
C ILE A 310 0.33 21.13 6.45
N ALA A 311 0.78 22.39 6.34
CA ALA A 311 2.18 22.72 6.04
C ALA A 311 3.13 22.12 7.07
N GLN A 312 2.84 22.25 8.36
CA GLN A 312 3.66 21.73 9.44
C GLN A 312 3.74 20.19 9.37
N ALA A 313 2.62 19.51 9.15
CA ALA A 313 2.56 18.07 9.03
C ALA A 313 3.39 17.55 7.85
N LEU A 314 3.26 18.18 6.66
CA LEU A 314 3.98 17.78 5.46
C LEU A 314 5.48 18.09 5.53
N GLN A 315 5.88 19.22 6.11
CA GLN A 315 7.29 19.60 6.27
C GLN A 315 8.02 18.76 7.32
N SER A 316 7.31 18.30 8.35
CA SER A 316 7.89 17.42 9.38
C SER A 316 7.83 15.94 9.00
N PHE A 317 7.09 15.59 7.93
CA PHE A 317 6.95 14.22 7.49
C PHE A 317 8.27 13.62 7.04
N LYS A 318 8.53 12.39 7.47
CA LYS A 318 9.66 11.58 7.02
C LYS A 318 9.16 10.31 6.38
N VAL A 319 9.68 10.04 5.20
CA VAL A 319 9.28 8.84 4.45
C VAL A 319 9.72 7.58 5.19
N ALA A 320 8.86 6.57 5.23
CA ALA A 320 9.24 5.25 5.74
C ALA A 320 10.32 4.63 4.86
N GLY A 321 11.22 3.84 5.45
CA GLY A 321 12.35 3.21 4.76
C GLY A 321 12.00 2.49 3.46
N HIS A 322 12.94 2.42 2.55
CA HIS A 322 12.83 1.75 1.24
C HIS A 322 11.90 2.45 0.22
N ARG A 323 11.66 3.76 0.35
CA ARG A 323 10.79 4.57 -0.53
C ARG A 323 11.46 5.89 -0.92
N GLY A 324 12.46 5.86 -1.77
CA GLY A 324 13.24 7.04 -2.12
C GLY A 324 14.22 7.46 -1.02
N GLN A 325 14.55 6.56 -0.12
CA GLN A 325 15.48 6.83 0.97
C GLN A 325 16.90 6.92 0.44
N GLN A 326 17.56 8.05 0.66
CA GLN A 326 19.00 8.15 0.44
C GLN A 326 19.72 7.35 1.53
N VAL A 327 20.41 6.28 1.13
CA VAL A 327 21.07 5.34 2.05
C VAL A 327 22.59 5.52 2.10
N ALA A 328 23.17 6.16 1.09
CA ALA A 328 24.60 6.51 1.11
C ALA A 328 24.86 7.73 0.24
N GLU A 329 25.94 8.44 0.58
CA GLU A 329 26.51 9.52 -0.23
C GLU A 329 28.03 9.57 -0.06
N ALA A 330 28.76 9.52 -1.15
CA ALA A 330 30.20 9.74 -1.16
C ALA A 330 30.69 10.14 -2.56
N ARG A 331 31.73 10.92 -2.65
CA ARG A 331 32.39 11.34 -3.91
C ARG A 331 31.43 12.03 -4.91
N GLY A 332 30.36 12.67 -4.40
CA GLY A 332 29.32 13.28 -5.23
C GLY A 332 28.35 12.25 -5.90
N ILE A 333 28.37 11.00 -5.44
CA ILE A 333 27.45 9.93 -5.86
C ILE A 333 26.47 9.71 -4.71
N ILE A 334 25.18 9.60 -5.04
CA ILE A 334 24.14 9.25 -4.08
C ILE A 334 23.61 7.83 -4.34
N ALA A 335 23.20 7.14 -3.28
CA ALA A 335 22.54 5.83 -3.40
C ALA A 335 21.14 5.92 -2.80
N ILE A 336 20.14 5.50 -3.57
CA ILE A 336 18.71 5.64 -3.26
C ILE A 336 18.04 4.26 -3.20
N ASP A 337 17.41 3.97 -2.08
CA ASP A 337 16.67 2.74 -1.85
C ASP A 337 15.17 2.94 -2.12
N ASN A 338 14.72 2.36 -3.24
CA ASN A 338 13.32 2.19 -3.61
C ASN A 338 12.95 0.70 -3.69
N SER A 339 13.40 -0.13 -2.74
CA SER A 339 13.10 -1.58 -2.75
C SER A 339 11.60 -1.87 -2.80
N LYS A 340 10.75 -0.95 -2.40
CA LYS A 340 9.29 -1.04 -2.51
C LYS A 340 8.73 -0.76 -3.91
N ALA A 341 9.55 -0.38 -4.89
CA ALA A 341 9.18 -0.27 -6.30
C ALA A 341 9.08 -1.67 -6.93
N THR A 342 8.07 -2.44 -6.56
CA THR A 342 7.90 -3.86 -6.93
C THR A 342 7.16 -4.10 -8.23
N ASN A 343 6.89 -3.04 -8.99
CA ASN A 343 6.32 -3.09 -10.34
C ASN A 343 6.95 -2.01 -11.24
N PRO A 344 6.82 -2.12 -12.57
CA PRO A 344 7.43 -1.18 -13.53
C PRO A 344 6.98 0.27 -13.33
N HIS A 345 5.72 0.52 -12.99
CA HIS A 345 5.21 1.87 -12.78
C HIS A 345 5.83 2.56 -11.54
N ALA A 346 6.06 1.79 -10.46
CA ALA A 346 6.76 2.32 -9.29
C ALA A 346 8.25 2.60 -9.59
N ALA A 347 8.89 1.74 -10.39
CA ALA A 347 10.26 1.96 -10.84
C ALA A 347 10.37 3.18 -11.77
N ASP A 348 9.38 3.41 -12.65
CA ASP A 348 9.29 4.62 -13.49
C ASP A 348 9.37 5.90 -12.65
N SER A 349 8.56 5.98 -11.61
CA SER A 349 8.55 7.12 -10.69
C SER A 349 9.88 7.29 -9.94
N ALA A 350 10.51 6.17 -9.54
CA ALA A 350 11.80 6.19 -8.84
C ALA A 350 12.95 6.67 -9.74
N LEU A 351 12.97 6.26 -11.01
CA LEU A 351 14.00 6.64 -11.96
C LEU A 351 13.83 8.09 -12.43
N ALA A 352 12.58 8.58 -12.55
CA ALA A 352 12.27 9.94 -13.02
C ALA A 352 12.86 11.05 -12.13
N GLY A 353 13.17 10.76 -10.88
CA GLY A 353 13.70 11.72 -9.92
C GLY A 353 15.18 12.10 -10.13
N HIS A 354 15.89 11.47 -11.10
CA HIS A 354 17.34 11.62 -11.29
C HIS A 354 17.71 11.76 -12.76
N ASP A 355 18.71 12.61 -13.06
CA ASP A 355 19.13 12.88 -14.44
C ASP A 355 20.11 11.81 -14.99
N SER A 356 20.95 11.21 -14.13
CA SER A 356 21.90 10.16 -14.49
C SER A 356 21.80 9.01 -13.49
N VAL A 357 21.44 7.83 -13.97
CA VAL A 357 21.06 6.69 -13.14
C VAL A 357 21.89 5.45 -13.44
N ILE A 358 22.44 4.85 -12.39
CA ILE A 358 22.85 3.44 -12.41
C ILE A 358 21.74 2.66 -11.74
N TRP A 359 21.02 1.89 -12.54
CA TRP A 359 19.79 1.21 -12.13
C TRP A 359 20.08 -0.20 -11.62
N VAL A 360 19.72 -0.47 -10.36
CA VAL A 360 19.74 -1.82 -9.76
C VAL A 360 18.33 -2.38 -9.78
N ALA A 361 18.11 -3.49 -10.51
CA ALA A 361 16.78 -4.01 -10.76
C ALA A 361 16.68 -5.54 -10.75
N GLY A 362 15.44 -6.05 -10.74
CA GLY A 362 15.11 -7.46 -10.87
C GLY A 362 14.41 -8.09 -9.69
N GLY A 363 13.98 -9.33 -9.89
CA GLY A 363 13.12 -10.12 -9.03
C GLY A 363 12.05 -10.83 -9.88
N GLN A 364 10.82 -10.94 -9.37
CA GLN A 364 9.66 -11.52 -10.06
C GLN A 364 8.78 -10.43 -10.67
N LEU A 365 8.74 -10.33 -12.01
CA LEU A 365 7.91 -9.39 -12.76
C LEU A 365 6.42 -9.76 -12.75
N LYS A 366 6.09 -11.02 -12.49
CA LYS A 366 4.70 -11.53 -12.48
C LYS A 366 3.93 -11.25 -13.77
N GLY A 367 4.63 -11.34 -14.91
CA GLY A 367 4.06 -11.08 -16.23
C GLY A 367 3.96 -9.60 -16.62
N ALA A 368 4.46 -8.68 -15.78
CA ALA A 368 4.49 -7.26 -16.14
C ALA A 368 5.54 -7.00 -17.22
N GLU A 369 5.18 -6.14 -18.19
CA GLU A 369 6.07 -5.69 -19.26
C GLU A 369 6.94 -4.53 -18.79
N VAL A 370 8.20 -4.48 -19.27
CA VAL A 370 9.19 -3.46 -18.89
C VAL A 370 9.68 -2.60 -20.03
N ASP A 371 9.27 -2.88 -21.26
CA ASP A 371 9.73 -2.20 -22.48
C ASP A 371 9.47 -0.70 -22.43
N ASP A 372 8.28 -0.28 -22.06
CA ASP A 372 7.92 1.14 -21.96
C ASP A 372 8.70 1.87 -20.86
N LEU A 373 8.96 1.20 -19.73
CA LEU A 373 9.79 1.71 -18.65
C LEU A 373 11.21 2.00 -19.17
N VAL A 374 11.83 1.01 -19.80
CA VAL A 374 13.21 1.14 -20.32
C VAL A 374 13.29 2.20 -21.41
N ALA A 375 12.36 2.20 -22.38
CA ALA A 375 12.31 3.17 -23.46
C ALA A 375 12.21 4.61 -22.92
N ARG A 376 11.37 4.84 -21.94
CA ARG A 376 11.16 6.16 -21.32
C ARG A 376 12.41 6.69 -20.64
N HIS A 377 13.15 5.82 -19.96
CA HIS A 377 14.33 6.19 -19.18
C HIS A 377 15.67 5.98 -19.89
N ALA A 378 15.69 5.46 -21.11
CA ALA A 378 16.92 5.18 -21.88
C ALA A 378 17.94 6.33 -21.88
N HIS A 379 17.44 7.58 -21.95
CA HIS A 379 18.27 8.78 -22.03
C HIS A 379 19.02 9.10 -20.71
N ARG A 380 18.59 8.56 -19.57
CA ARG A 380 19.21 8.77 -18.25
C ARG A 380 19.91 7.54 -17.70
N LEU A 381 19.69 6.35 -18.29
CA LEU A 381 20.37 5.13 -17.88
C LEU A 381 21.83 5.15 -18.29
N LYS A 382 22.74 5.22 -17.31
CA LYS A 382 24.16 5.13 -17.48
C LYS A 382 24.65 3.68 -17.46
N ALA A 383 24.08 2.87 -16.57
CA ALA A 383 24.40 1.45 -16.43
C ALA A 383 23.23 0.73 -15.72
N VAL A 384 23.11 -0.59 -15.91
CA VAL A 384 22.05 -1.40 -15.32
C VAL A 384 22.65 -2.66 -14.70
N ALA A 385 22.34 -2.93 -13.42
CA ALA A 385 22.76 -4.12 -12.68
C ALA A 385 21.54 -4.97 -12.31
N LEU A 386 21.52 -6.23 -12.70
CA LEU A 386 20.35 -7.10 -12.67
C LEU A 386 20.55 -8.36 -11.82
N MET A 387 19.50 -8.73 -11.08
CA MET A 387 19.42 -9.93 -10.24
C MET A 387 18.01 -10.53 -10.29
N GLY A 388 17.82 -11.70 -9.68
CA GLY A 388 16.50 -12.34 -9.56
C GLY A 388 16.08 -13.17 -10.76
N VAL A 389 14.91 -13.80 -10.67
CA VAL A 389 14.46 -14.83 -11.61
C VAL A 389 14.18 -14.28 -13.00
N ASP A 390 13.58 -13.07 -13.11
CA ASP A 390 13.20 -12.44 -14.38
C ASP A 390 14.22 -11.42 -14.91
N ARG A 391 15.46 -11.43 -14.38
CA ARG A 391 16.55 -10.52 -14.78
C ARG A 391 16.82 -10.46 -16.28
N ASN A 392 16.65 -11.59 -16.99
CA ASN A 392 16.90 -11.67 -18.42
C ASN A 392 15.84 -10.91 -19.25
N ILE A 393 14.60 -10.83 -18.78
CA ILE A 393 13.53 -10.06 -19.43
C ILE A 393 13.90 -8.56 -19.40
N ILE A 394 14.40 -8.08 -18.26
CA ILE A 394 14.84 -6.68 -18.13
C ILE A 394 16.08 -6.45 -19.00
N ARG A 395 17.04 -7.40 -19.02
CA ARG A 395 18.22 -7.29 -19.90
C ARG A 395 17.84 -7.16 -21.35
N GLU A 396 16.99 -8.02 -21.88
CA GLU A 396 16.53 -8.00 -23.27
C GLU A 396 15.85 -6.68 -23.61
N SER A 397 15.06 -6.14 -22.70
CA SER A 397 14.43 -4.83 -22.84
C SER A 397 15.46 -3.69 -22.89
N VAL A 398 16.50 -3.72 -22.05
CA VAL A 398 17.59 -2.73 -22.07
C VAL A 398 18.38 -2.82 -23.38
N GLU A 399 18.73 -4.03 -23.83
CA GLU A 399 19.42 -4.24 -25.11
C GLU A 399 18.62 -3.69 -26.29
N LYS A 400 17.29 -3.78 -26.24
CA LYS A 400 16.36 -3.31 -27.28
C LYS A 400 16.17 -1.79 -27.27
N HIS A 401 15.94 -1.19 -26.10
CA HIS A 401 15.48 0.20 -26.00
C HIS A 401 16.56 1.20 -25.55
N ALA A 402 17.67 0.69 -24.97
CA ALA A 402 18.81 1.48 -24.56
C ALA A 402 20.11 0.83 -25.02
N PRO A 403 20.29 0.61 -26.37
CA PRO A 403 21.46 -0.08 -26.88
C PRO A 403 22.74 0.72 -26.56
N GLY A 404 23.72 0.04 -26.00
CA GLY A 404 24.98 0.66 -25.57
C GLY A 404 25.06 1.02 -24.09
N VAL A 405 23.99 0.92 -23.35
CA VAL A 405 24.01 0.98 -21.88
C VAL A 405 24.64 -0.31 -21.33
N PRO A 406 25.72 -0.22 -20.53
CA PRO A 406 26.34 -1.39 -19.93
C PRO A 406 25.34 -2.13 -19.00
N VAL A 407 25.26 -3.46 -19.17
CA VAL A 407 24.41 -4.31 -18.34
C VAL A 407 25.25 -5.37 -17.65
N PHE A 408 25.12 -5.46 -16.34
CA PHE A 408 25.64 -6.55 -15.53
C PHE A 408 24.50 -7.44 -15.06
N VAL A 409 24.68 -8.74 -15.17
CA VAL A 409 23.71 -9.74 -14.70
C VAL A 409 24.42 -10.71 -13.78
N THR A 410 23.89 -10.88 -12.55
CA THR A 410 24.39 -11.90 -11.65
C THR A 410 23.54 -13.18 -11.76
N ASP A 411 24.19 -14.34 -11.77
CA ASP A 411 23.54 -15.65 -11.67
C ASP A 411 23.49 -16.16 -10.22
N ASP A 412 24.09 -15.41 -9.30
CA ASP A 412 24.04 -15.74 -7.88
C ASP A 412 22.60 -15.60 -7.34
N THR A 413 22.15 -16.62 -6.62
CA THR A 413 20.81 -16.68 -6.00
C THR A 413 20.85 -16.42 -4.48
N GLY A 414 22.05 -16.28 -3.90
CA GLY A 414 22.20 -15.94 -2.50
C GLY A 414 21.82 -14.47 -2.26
N PRO A 415 20.92 -14.15 -1.32
CA PRO A 415 20.43 -12.77 -1.10
C PRO A 415 21.53 -11.74 -0.91
N GLN A 416 22.53 -12.04 -0.05
CA GLN A 416 23.63 -11.13 0.26
C GLN A 416 24.65 -11.07 -0.88
N SER A 417 25.10 -12.24 -1.38
CA SER A 417 26.16 -12.31 -2.40
C SER A 417 25.73 -11.71 -3.74
N ALA A 418 24.46 -11.92 -4.14
CA ALA A 418 23.91 -11.29 -5.33
C ALA A 418 23.84 -9.77 -5.18
N MET A 419 23.36 -9.28 -4.03
CA MET A 419 23.30 -7.84 -3.75
C MET A 419 24.70 -7.21 -3.73
N ASP A 420 25.68 -7.86 -3.10
CA ASP A 420 27.07 -7.39 -3.10
C ASP A 420 27.65 -7.30 -4.51
N ALA A 421 27.40 -8.30 -5.35
CA ALA A 421 27.88 -8.32 -6.74
C ALA A 421 27.31 -7.15 -7.56
N VAL A 422 25.99 -6.92 -7.51
CA VAL A 422 25.34 -5.84 -8.25
C VAL A 422 25.75 -4.46 -7.71
N CYS A 423 25.90 -4.30 -6.40
CA CYS A 423 26.31 -3.04 -5.80
C CYS A 423 27.80 -2.72 -6.10
N ALA A 424 28.70 -3.71 -5.99
CA ALA A 424 30.09 -3.53 -6.33
C ALA A 424 30.27 -3.07 -7.79
N TRP A 425 29.56 -3.74 -8.70
CA TRP A 425 29.60 -3.37 -10.11
C TRP A 425 28.98 -2.00 -10.37
N ALA A 426 27.82 -1.69 -9.77
CA ALA A 426 27.14 -0.41 -9.92
C ALA A 426 28.03 0.77 -9.43
N VAL A 427 28.66 0.61 -8.27
CA VAL A 427 29.60 1.62 -7.74
C VAL A 427 30.81 1.83 -8.66
N ALA A 428 31.31 0.77 -9.32
CA ALA A 428 32.43 0.89 -10.27
C ALA A 428 32.04 1.65 -11.55
N GLN A 429 30.74 1.73 -11.92
CA GLN A 429 30.25 2.51 -13.06
C GLN A 429 29.97 3.98 -12.70
N ALA A 430 29.88 4.32 -11.41
CA ALA A 430 29.40 5.61 -10.92
C ALA A 430 30.50 6.69 -10.94
N ASN A 431 30.12 7.90 -11.35
CA ASN A 431 30.94 9.12 -11.23
C ASN A 431 30.16 10.19 -10.42
N SER A 432 30.85 11.27 -10.08
CA SER A 432 30.21 12.41 -9.40
C SER A 432 29.03 12.93 -10.20
N GLY A 433 27.89 13.12 -9.54
CA GLY A 433 26.61 13.54 -10.14
C GLY A 433 25.65 12.38 -10.47
N ASP A 434 26.11 11.12 -10.38
CA ASP A 434 25.25 9.96 -10.64
C ASP A 434 24.46 9.53 -9.39
N ALA A 435 23.28 8.95 -9.62
CA ALA A 435 22.50 8.26 -8.62
C ALA A 435 22.53 6.74 -8.85
N ILE A 436 22.89 5.95 -7.84
CA ILE A 436 22.71 4.50 -7.82
C ILE A 436 21.32 4.23 -7.22
N VAL A 437 20.38 3.76 -8.03
CA VAL A 437 18.99 3.64 -7.63
C VAL A 437 18.57 2.17 -7.62
N LEU A 438 18.28 1.63 -6.44
CA LEU A 438 17.56 0.38 -6.32
C LEU A 438 16.08 0.65 -6.59
N ALA A 439 15.61 0.33 -7.78
CA ALA A 439 14.20 0.39 -8.18
C ALA A 439 13.86 -0.92 -8.91
N PRO A 440 13.55 -2.00 -8.20
CA PRO A 440 13.58 -3.35 -8.74
C PRO A 440 12.65 -3.63 -9.92
N ALA A 441 11.55 -2.88 -10.08
CA ALA A 441 10.47 -3.12 -11.03
C ALA A 441 9.76 -4.49 -10.83
N ALA A 442 10.17 -5.26 -9.83
CA ALA A 442 9.79 -6.64 -9.61
C ALA A 442 9.66 -6.98 -8.11
N ALA A 443 8.83 -7.97 -7.80
CA ALA A 443 8.71 -8.50 -6.44
C ALA A 443 9.99 -9.21 -6.00
N SER A 444 10.19 -9.40 -4.69
CA SER A 444 11.45 -9.83 -4.09
C SER A 444 11.47 -11.26 -3.55
N LEU A 445 10.32 -11.96 -3.58
CA LEU A 445 10.14 -13.25 -2.87
C LEU A 445 10.85 -14.42 -3.52
N ASP A 446 11.46 -14.22 -4.68
CA ASP A 446 12.33 -15.19 -5.35
C ASP A 446 13.70 -15.36 -4.68
N MET A 447 14.19 -14.28 -4.01
CA MET A 447 15.53 -14.26 -3.41
C MET A 447 15.53 -13.79 -1.96
N TYR A 448 14.54 -13.02 -1.54
CA TYR A 448 14.50 -12.35 -0.23
C TYR A 448 13.22 -12.73 0.54
N THR A 449 13.25 -12.62 1.86
CA THR A 449 12.04 -12.79 2.69
C THR A 449 10.99 -11.70 2.45
N GLY A 450 11.37 -10.63 1.76
CA GLY A 450 10.52 -9.51 1.41
C GLY A 450 11.32 -8.30 0.94
N MET A 451 10.61 -7.28 0.50
CA MET A 451 11.21 -6.03 0.01
C MET A 451 12.02 -5.28 1.07
N GLY A 452 11.69 -5.42 2.37
CA GLY A 452 12.45 -4.84 3.46
C GLY A 452 13.86 -5.42 3.55
N GLN A 453 14.01 -6.76 3.51
CA GLN A 453 15.32 -7.40 3.51
C GLN A 453 16.14 -6.96 2.30
N ARG A 454 15.54 -6.91 1.10
CA ARG A 454 16.24 -6.45 -0.11
C ARG A 454 16.77 -5.04 0.03
N GLY A 455 15.98 -4.12 0.62
CA GLY A 455 16.41 -2.73 0.84
C GLY A 455 17.52 -2.62 1.89
N VAL A 456 17.44 -3.35 3.01
CA VAL A 456 18.49 -3.37 4.03
C VAL A 456 19.80 -3.85 3.43
N LEU A 457 19.80 -4.97 2.71
CA LEU A 457 20.99 -5.53 2.08
C LEU A 457 21.58 -4.57 1.02
N PHE A 458 20.73 -3.87 0.26
CA PHE A 458 21.19 -2.83 -0.65
C PHE A 458 21.90 -1.69 0.08
N ALA A 459 21.29 -1.16 1.15
CA ALA A 459 21.87 -0.07 1.92
C ALA A 459 23.23 -0.44 2.52
N GLU A 460 23.36 -1.65 3.06
CA GLU A 460 24.61 -2.18 3.60
C GLU A 460 25.67 -2.36 2.51
N SER A 461 25.34 -3.05 1.42
CA SER A 461 26.27 -3.37 0.33
C SER A 461 26.74 -2.11 -0.41
N VAL A 462 25.80 -1.21 -0.79
CA VAL A 462 26.19 0.01 -1.52
C VAL A 462 27.03 0.94 -0.65
N SER A 463 26.74 1.06 0.65
CA SER A 463 27.52 1.87 1.59
C SER A 463 28.94 1.33 1.76
N ALA A 464 29.09 0.00 1.85
CA ALA A 464 30.41 -0.65 1.96
C ALA A 464 31.29 -0.39 0.73
N HIS A 465 30.73 -0.52 -0.49
CA HIS A 465 31.45 -0.32 -1.73
C HIS A 465 31.71 1.16 -2.07
N LEU A 466 30.74 2.04 -1.73
CA LEU A 466 30.89 3.48 -1.99
C LEU A 466 31.85 4.16 -1.04
N GLY A 467 32.09 3.56 0.15
CA GLY A 467 32.92 4.14 1.21
C GLY A 467 32.27 5.34 1.89
N GLY A 468 30.95 5.43 1.85
CA GLY A 468 30.14 6.50 2.43
C GLY A 468 29.58 6.12 3.81
N VAL A 469 29.26 7.13 4.59
CA VAL A 469 28.53 6.99 5.84
C VAL A 469 27.04 7.15 5.51
N ALA A 470 26.18 6.27 6.05
CA ALA A 470 24.73 6.48 5.96
C ALA A 470 24.39 7.87 6.51
N PRO A 471 23.53 8.65 5.83
CA PRO A 471 23.06 9.91 6.39
C PRO A 471 22.36 9.65 7.73
N LYS A 472 22.64 10.53 8.72
CA LYS A 472 22.08 10.43 10.08
C LYS A 472 20.58 10.76 10.11
#